data_43a6b4d3e13cdf3be72ae9cf7999ebc3
#
_entry.id   43a6b4d3e13cdf3be72ae9cf7999ebc3
#
_cell.length_a   1.000
_cell.length_b   1.000
_cell.length_c   1.000
_cell.angle_alpha   90.00
_cell.angle_beta   90.00
_cell.angle_gamma   90.00
#
_symmetry.space_group_name_H-M   'P 1'
#
loop_
_entity.id
_entity.type
_entity.pdbx_description
1 polymer ?
#
loop_
_entity_poly.entity_id
_entity_poly.type
_entity_poly.pdbx_seq_one_letter_code
_entity_poly.pdbx_strand_id
1 'polypeptide(L)'
;MKANISLLGSLAVAGLALVGCQKPAEKTAATTANSTAASTTASSSTETSSSMAGKTIRIATEGTYKPFSITKADGSLTGFDVDFMQALCAQMKANCEIKPQDWDGLLPGLMAKKYDVVIDAMSITPERQAQVDFTDPYFTNTLVFLTKQGSPINPDDPAQIDSHTVAAQRSTLSTQWMEKNHPKAKLNLYEGLDNAFMDLAAGRSDLMISDKAPAAYWLTTPVGKGFEIKGKEIDVNDKMGIIVRKGDPLRLEFNKAIATLKSNGTYDKIYNQYFGSATTTAAASSVAVTVSSTTTTTTTVASTSK
;
A
#
# COMPACT_ATOMS: atom_id res chain seq x y z
N MET A 1 25.10 39.66 -30.54
CA MET A 1 24.63 39.76 -31.93
C MET A 1 23.18 39.36 -31.98
N LYS A 2 22.35 40.27 -32.51
CA LYS A 2 20.89 40.20 -32.59
C LYS A 2 20.50 39.34 -33.79
N ALA A 3 19.39 38.59 -33.70
CA ALA A 3 18.44 38.41 -34.80
C ALA A 3 17.11 37.84 -34.29
N ASN A 4 16.10 38.74 -34.28
CA ASN A 4 14.67 38.42 -34.26
C ASN A 4 14.24 37.94 -35.65
N ILE A 5 13.27 37.01 -35.72
CA ILE A 5 12.32 36.96 -36.83
C ILE A 5 10.97 36.47 -36.27
N SER A 6 9.99 37.41 -36.31
CA SER A 6 8.56 37.16 -36.23
C SER A 6 8.01 36.73 -37.61
N LEU A 7 7.02 35.88 -37.66
CA LEU A 7 6.03 35.92 -38.73
C LEU A 7 4.66 35.44 -38.24
N LEU A 8 3.67 36.36 -38.34
CA LEU A 8 2.24 36.16 -38.21
C LEU A 8 1.68 35.37 -39.42
N GLY A 9 0.61 34.66 -39.21
CA GLY A 9 -0.23 34.12 -40.29
C GLY A 9 -1.58 33.68 -39.76
N SER A 10 -2.52 34.64 -39.74
CA SER A 10 -3.97 34.41 -39.54
C SER A 10 -4.59 33.92 -40.84
N LEU A 11 -5.49 32.95 -40.77
CA LEU A 11 -6.60 32.82 -41.76
C LEU A 11 -7.82 32.20 -41.08
N ALA A 12 -8.89 32.98 -41.05
CA ALA A 12 -10.24 32.59 -40.71
C ALA A 12 -11.02 32.25 -41.97
N VAL A 13 -11.84 31.21 -41.97
CA VAL A 13 -12.98 31.06 -42.92
C VAL A 13 -14.17 30.46 -42.18
N ALA A 14 -15.29 31.08 -42.39
CA ALA A 14 -16.61 30.91 -41.82
C ALA A 14 -17.47 29.82 -42.50
N GLY A 15 -18.45 29.29 -41.79
CA GLY A 15 -19.84 29.19 -42.19
C GLY A 15 -20.33 27.90 -42.86
N LEU A 16 -21.25 27.18 -42.26
CA LEU A 16 -22.68 27.14 -42.71
C LEU A 16 -23.53 26.27 -41.84
N ALA A 17 -24.65 26.82 -41.40
CA ALA A 17 -25.72 26.14 -40.68
C ALA A 17 -26.67 25.45 -41.67
N LEU A 18 -27.27 24.32 -41.27
CA LEU A 18 -28.53 23.84 -41.85
C LEU A 18 -29.42 23.23 -40.78
N VAL A 19 -30.55 23.88 -40.62
CA VAL A 19 -31.72 23.57 -39.81
C VAL A 19 -32.56 22.50 -40.49
N GLY A 20 -33.13 21.57 -39.76
CA GLY A 20 -34.13 20.62 -40.24
C GLY A 20 -34.98 20.07 -39.11
N CYS A 21 -36.07 20.77 -38.80
CA CYS A 21 -37.17 20.30 -37.96
C CYS A 21 -38.03 19.27 -38.72
N GLN A 22 -38.58 18.26 -38.03
CA GLN A 22 -39.99 17.85 -38.17
C GLN A 22 -40.38 16.80 -37.13
N LYS A 23 -41.44 17.06 -36.38
CA LYS A 23 -42.38 16.22 -35.64
C LYS A 23 -43.72 16.37 -36.42
N PRO A 24 -44.83 15.60 -36.26
CA PRO A 24 -45.32 14.88 -35.09
C PRO A 24 -46.10 13.52 -35.33
N ALA A 25 -46.36 12.86 -34.22
CA ALA A 25 -47.54 12.08 -33.74
C ALA A 25 -48.46 11.27 -34.69
N GLU A 26 -48.85 10.04 -34.26
CA GLU A 26 -50.25 9.72 -33.94
C GLU A 26 -50.41 8.42 -33.15
N LYS A 27 -51.45 8.39 -32.32
CA LYS A 27 -51.91 7.35 -31.43
C LYS A 27 -52.65 6.25 -32.18
N THR A 28 -52.64 4.99 -31.67
CA THR A 28 -53.86 4.20 -31.59
C THR A 28 -53.76 3.11 -30.49
N ALA A 29 -54.88 2.81 -29.87
CA ALA A 29 -55.10 2.10 -28.61
C ALA A 29 -55.34 0.59 -28.74
N ALA A 30 -55.05 -0.07 -27.60
CA ALA A 30 -55.72 -1.23 -26.98
C ALA A 30 -55.95 -2.54 -27.73
N THR A 31 -55.47 -3.63 -27.13
CA THR A 31 -56.37 -4.75 -26.73
C THR A 31 -55.66 -5.68 -25.71
N THR A 32 -56.38 -5.96 -24.66
CA THR A 32 -56.10 -6.83 -23.54
C THR A 32 -56.04 -8.29 -23.96
N ALA A 33 -54.98 -9.03 -23.54
CA ALA A 33 -55.10 -10.49 -23.36
C ALA A 33 -54.24 -10.93 -22.19
N ASN A 34 -54.91 -11.42 -21.17
CA ASN A 34 -54.40 -11.99 -19.95
C ASN A 34 -53.80 -13.38 -20.27
N SER A 35 -52.53 -13.63 -19.93
CA SER A 35 -51.99 -14.98 -19.88
C SER A 35 -51.04 -15.09 -18.70
N THR A 36 -51.51 -15.79 -17.66
CA THR A 36 -50.74 -16.17 -16.49
C THR A 36 -49.69 -17.20 -16.91
N ALA A 37 -48.43 -16.79 -16.89
CA ALA A 37 -47.31 -17.70 -16.99
C ALA A 37 -46.41 -17.52 -15.78
N ALA A 38 -46.23 -18.60 -15.05
CA ALA A 38 -45.38 -18.71 -13.86
C ALA A 38 -43.95 -18.31 -14.18
N SER A 39 -43.50 -17.21 -13.53
CA SER A 39 -42.08 -16.79 -13.59
C SER A 39 -41.26 -17.69 -12.66
N THR A 40 -40.61 -18.65 -13.22
CA THR A 40 -39.47 -19.31 -12.58
C THR A 40 -38.32 -18.28 -12.51
N THR A 41 -38.10 -17.76 -11.34
CA THR A 41 -36.94 -16.84 -11.07
C THR A 41 -35.68 -17.68 -11.12
N ALA A 42 -35.07 -17.82 -12.30
CA ALA A 42 -33.71 -18.23 -12.43
C ALA A 42 -32.86 -17.06 -11.93
N SER A 43 -32.28 -17.20 -10.74
CA SER A 43 -31.20 -16.34 -10.26
C SER A 43 -30.00 -16.52 -11.21
N SER A 44 -29.99 -15.73 -12.24
CA SER A 44 -28.83 -15.54 -13.09
C SER A 44 -27.81 -14.76 -12.24
N SER A 45 -26.89 -15.47 -11.59
CA SER A 45 -25.65 -14.89 -11.10
C SER A 45 -24.89 -14.35 -12.32
N THR A 46 -25.07 -13.08 -12.59
CA THR A 46 -24.26 -12.36 -13.58
C THR A 46 -22.83 -12.37 -13.05
N GLU A 47 -22.03 -13.36 -13.44
CA GLU A 47 -20.58 -13.26 -13.31
C GLU A 47 -20.18 -12.03 -14.10
N THR A 48 -19.88 -10.93 -13.38
CA THR A 48 -19.33 -9.73 -14.00
C THR A 48 -17.97 -10.12 -14.55
N SER A 49 -17.92 -10.45 -15.83
CA SER A 49 -16.67 -10.74 -16.53
C SER A 49 -15.71 -9.56 -16.31
N SER A 50 -14.56 -9.81 -15.69
CA SER A 50 -13.56 -8.78 -15.45
C SER A 50 -13.17 -8.17 -16.79
N SER A 51 -13.15 -6.84 -16.87
CA SER A 51 -12.71 -6.10 -18.07
C SER A 51 -11.25 -6.38 -18.44
N MET A 52 -10.51 -7.04 -17.54
CA MET A 52 -9.09 -7.35 -17.67
C MET A 52 -8.79 -8.77 -18.11
N ALA A 53 -9.81 -9.62 -18.32
CA ALA A 53 -9.60 -11.01 -18.74
C ALA A 53 -8.72 -11.13 -19.98
N GLY A 54 -7.63 -11.90 -19.88
CA GLY A 54 -6.67 -12.14 -20.96
C GLY A 54 -5.76 -10.99 -21.34
N LYS A 55 -5.90 -9.80 -20.70
CA LYS A 55 -4.98 -8.67 -20.93
C LYS A 55 -3.67 -8.88 -20.18
N THR A 56 -2.57 -8.47 -20.81
CA THR A 56 -1.26 -8.45 -20.14
C THR A 56 -1.07 -7.14 -19.39
N ILE A 57 -0.67 -7.24 -18.12
CA ILE A 57 -0.32 -6.12 -17.24
C ILE A 57 1.16 -6.25 -16.87
N ARG A 58 1.96 -5.25 -17.22
CA ARG A 58 3.38 -5.18 -16.87
C ARG A 58 3.51 -4.48 -15.54
N ILE A 59 4.21 -5.11 -14.59
CA ILE A 59 4.29 -4.68 -13.19
C ILE A 59 5.75 -4.57 -12.79
N ALA A 60 6.09 -3.51 -12.05
CA ALA A 60 7.41 -3.34 -11.47
C ALA A 60 7.36 -3.36 -9.94
N THR A 61 8.43 -3.91 -9.33
CA THR A 61 8.70 -3.93 -7.89
C THR A 61 10.22 -3.87 -7.70
N GLU A 62 10.72 -3.43 -6.54
CA GLU A 62 12.17 -3.30 -6.32
C GLU A 62 12.88 -4.66 -6.28
N GLY A 63 12.28 -5.65 -5.63
CA GLY A 63 12.86 -6.98 -5.47
C GLY A 63 13.95 -7.09 -4.41
N THR A 64 14.22 -6.02 -3.66
CA THR A 64 15.18 -5.98 -2.53
C THR A 64 14.55 -5.46 -1.24
N TYR A 65 13.23 -5.25 -1.22
CA TYR A 65 12.47 -4.71 -0.08
C TYR A 65 11.75 -5.83 0.71
N LYS A 66 12.52 -6.58 1.48
CA LYS A 66 12.02 -7.74 2.26
C LYS A 66 11.16 -7.27 3.45
N PRO A 67 10.04 -7.95 3.77
CA PRO A 67 9.49 -9.18 3.16
C PRO A 67 8.49 -8.91 2.02
N PHE A 68 8.36 -7.67 1.51
CA PHE A 68 7.40 -7.30 0.47
C PHE A 68 7.81 -7.77 -0.92
N SER A 69 9.05 -7.49 -1.33
CA SER A 69 9.59 -7.90 -2.62
C SER A 69 11.01 -8.46 -2.46
N ILE A 70 11.25 -9.65 -3.01
CA ILE A 70 12.49 -10.41 -2.85
C ILE A 70 12.86 -11.05 -4.17
N THR A 71 14.04 -10.73 -4.69
CA THR A 71 14.64 -11.46 -5.81
C THR A 71 15.40 -12.66 -5.26
N LYS A 72 15.01 -13.88 -5.70
CA LYS A 72 15.70 -15.11 -5.34
C LYS A 72 16.97 -15.30 -6.16
N ALA A 73 17.80 -16.26 -5.76
CA ALA A 73 19.06 -16.58 -6.46
C ALA A 73 18.86 -17.03 -7.93
N ASP A 74 17.69 -17.59 -8.26
CA ASP A 74 17.32 -17.98 -9.61
C ASP A 74 16.71 -16.83 -10.44
N GLY A 75 16.67 -15.62 -9.88
CA GLY A 75 16.09 -14.43 -10.52
C GLY A 75 14.56 -14.32 -10.39
N SER A 76 13.87 -15.32 -9.83
CA SER A 76 12.44 -15.23 -9.59
C SER A 76 12.11 -14.29 -8.43
N LEU A 77 10.92 -13.67 -8.48
CA LEU A 77 10.43 -12.78 -7.44
C LEU A 77 9.49 -13.51 -6.48
N THR A 78 9.53 -13.13 -5.20
CA THR A 78 8.63 -13.56 -4.14
C THR A 78 8.46 -12.43 -3.12
N GLY A 79 7.60 -12.60 -2.13
CA GLY A 79 7.32 -11.61 -1.10
C GLY A 79 5.84 -11.27 -1.04
N PHE A 80 5.45 -10.54 0.00
CA PHE A 80 4.04 -10.21 0.23
C PHE A 80 3.42 -9.48 -0.97
N ASP A 81 4.07 -8.46 -1.49
CA ASP A 81 3.58 -7.67 -2.62
C ASP A 81 3.49 -8.50 -3.90
N VAL A 82 4.47 -9.38 -4.11
CA VAL A 82 4.50 -10.27 -5.29
C VAL A 82 3.35 -11.27 -5.24
N ASP A 83 3.17 -11.96 -4.12
CA ASP A 83 2.12 -12.96 -3.94
C ASP A 83 0.72 -12.30 -3.95
N PHE A 84 0.59 -11.12 -3.34
CA PHE A 84 -0.64 -10.34 -3.37
C PHE A 84 -0.98 -9.89 -4.79
N MET A 85 0.00 -9.38 -5.54
CA MET A 85 -0.19 -8.99 -6.93
C MET A 85 -0.59 -10.17 -7.80
N GLN A 86 0.03 -11.35 -7.64
CA GLN A 86 -0.35 -12.56 -8.36
C GLN A 86 -1.81 -12.96 -8.08
N ALA A 87 -2.24 -12.86 -6.81
CA ALA A 87 -3.63 -13.13 -6.42
C ALA A 87 -4.61 -12.11 -7.05
N LEU A 88 -4.24 -10.81 -7.08
CA LEU A 88 -5.03 -9.77 -7.75
C LEU A 88 -5.17 -10.05 -9.25
N CYS A 89 -4.08 -10.43 -9.91
CA CYS A 89 -4.08 -10.79 -11.33
C CYS A 89 -4.97 -11.99 -11.62
N ALA A 90 -4.88 -13.03 -10.79
CA ALA A 90 -5.73 -14.21 -10.90
C ALA A 90 -7.22 -13.82 -10.72
N GLN A 91 -7.56 -12.98 -9.74
CA GLN A 91 -8.91 -12.47 -9.52
C GLN A 91 -9.43 -11.68 -10.73
N MET A 92 -8.58 -10.91 -11.39
CA MET A 92 -8.93 -10.15 -12.59
C MET A 92 -8.88 -11.00 -13.88
N LYS A 93 -8.43 -12.27 -13.81
CA LYS A 93 -8.17 -13.14 -14.96
C LYS A 93 -7.19 -12.50 -15.95
N ALA A 94 -6.26 -11.67 -15.47
CA ALA A 94 -5.25 -10.98 -16.27
C ALA A 94 -3.94 -11.77 -16.32
N ASN A 95 -3.13 -11.58 -17.38
CA ASN A 95 -1.77 -12.07 -17.46
C ASN A 95 -0.82 -11.02 -16.89
N CYS A 96 -0.13 -11.32 -15.79
CA CYS A 96 0.74 -10.37 -15.15
C CYS A 96 2.21 -10.74 -15.32
N GLU A 97 3.01 -9.77 -15.76
CA GLU A 97 4.46 -9.85 -15.86
C GLU A 97 5.08 -8.95 -14.78
N ILE A 98 5.58 -9.56 -13.71
CA ILE A 98 6.23 -8.82 -12.60
C ILE A 98 7.74 -8.87 -12.84
N LYS A 99 8.39 -7.69 -12.85
CA LYS A 99 9.83 -7.54 -13.08
C LYS A 99 10.47 -6.63 -12.04
N PRO A 100 11.74 -6.90 -11.67
CA PRO A 100 12.48 -6.03 -10.77
C PRO A 100 12.86 -4.72 -11.47
N GLN A 101 12.86 -3.63 -10.70
CA GLN A 101 13.26 -2.30 -11.10
C GLN A 101 13.77 -1.55 -9.88
N ASP A 102 14.95 -0.95 -9.95
CA ASP A 102 15.52 -0.19 -8.83
C ASP A 102 14.55 0.89 -8.34
N TRP A 103 14.56 1.13 -7.02
CA TRP A 103 13.63 2.01 -6.32
C TRP A 103 13.43 3.37 -6.99
N ASP A 104 14.54 4.10 -7.26
CA ASP A 104 14.45 5.42 -7.89
C ASP A 104 13.92 5.39 -9.32
N GLY A 105 13.92 4.24 -9.97
CA GLY A 105 13.40 4.02 -11.31
C GLY A 105 11.90 3.74 -11.37
N LEU A 106 11.24 3.39 -10.24
CA LEU A 106 9.85 2.92 -10.21
C LEU A 106 8.87 3.97 -10.75
N LEU A 107 8.80 5.16 -10.21
CA LEU A 107 7.87 6.20 -10.67
C LEU A 107 8.24 6.77 -12.04
N PRO A 108 9.50 7.12 -12.32
CA PRO A 108 9.89 7.56 -13.67
C PRO A 108 9.60 6.54 -14.76
N GLY A 109 9.83 5.24 -14.50
CA GLY A 109 9.54 4.17 -15.44
C GLY A 109 8.04 3.98 -15.70
N LEU A 110 7.20 4.12 -14.68
CA LEU A 110 5.75 4.11 -14.82
C LEU A 110 5.26 5.27 -15.71
N MET A 111 5.76 6.48 -15.46
CA MET A 111 5.43 7.65 -16.26
C MET A 111 5.93 7.52 -17.72
N ALA A 112 7.09 6.91 -17.90
CA ALA A 112 7.64 6.60 -19.23
C ALA A 112 6.97 5.38 -19.91
N LYS A 113 5.94 4.78 -19.31
CA LYS A 113 5.18 3.62 -19.83
C LYS A 113 6.04 2.36 -20.03
N LYS A 114 7.15 2.20 -19.30
CA LYS A 114 7.93 0.96 -19.31
C LYS A 114 7.12 -0.21 -18.77
N TYR A 115 6.27 0.05 -17.79
CA TYR A 115 5.28 -0.85 -17.17
C TYR A 115 3.99 -0.08 -16.88
N ASP A 116 2.97 -0.80 -16.45
CA ASP A 116 1.63 -0.25 -16.29
C ASP A 116 1.27 -0.02 -14.82
N VAL A 117 1.93 -0.75 -13.92
CA VAL A 117 1.64 -0.80 -12.48
C VAL A 117 2.95 -0.89 -11.71
N VAL A 118 2.97 -0.30 -10.51
CA VAL A 118 4.02 -0.50 -9.50
C VAL A 118 3.38 -1.02 -8.22
N ILE A 119 3.98 -2.02 -7.59
CA ILE A 119 3.71 -2.46 -6.23
C ILE A 119 5.04 -2.67 -5.51
N ASP A 120 5.27 -1.96 -4.41
CA ASP A 120 6.54 -2.03 -3.68
C ASP A 120 6.43 -1.36 -2.31
N ALA A 121 5.42 -1.72 -1.53
CA ALA A 121 5.14 -1.14 -0.22
C ALA A 121 5.25 0.40 -0.19
N MET A 122 4.87 1.04 -1.31
CA MET A 122 5.08 2.47 -1.47
C MET A 122 4.02 3.29 -0.77
N SER A 123 4.45 4.16 0.14
CA SER A 123 3.61 5.09 0.90
C SER A 123 2.83 6.04 -0.03
N ILE A 124 1.55 6.22 0.27
CA ILE A 124 0.68 7.19 -0.38
C ILE A 124 0.98 8.57 0.22
N THR A 125 1.73 9.41 -0.49
CA THR A 125 2.03 10.78 -0.05
C THR A 125 1.43 11.82 -1.00
N PRO A 126 1.14 13.06 -0.52
CA PRO A 126 0.62 14.13 -1.39
C PRO A 126 1.52 14.42 -2.61
N GLU A 127 2.85 14.38 -2.43
CA GLU A 127 3.82 14.63 -3.48
C GLU A 127 3.76 13.55 -4.58
N ARG A 128 3.60 12.29 -4.18
CA ARG A 128 3.42 11.17 -5.12
C ARG A 128 2.05 11.22 -5.78
N GLN A 129 0.99 11.51 -4.99
CA GLN A 129 -0.37 11.69 -5.52
C GLN A 129 -0.50 12.85 -6.49
N ALA A 130 0.36 13.85 -6.47
CA ALA A 130 0.40 14.89 -7.49
C ALA A 130 0.79 14.34 -8.87
N GLN A 131 1.59 13.25 -8.94
CA GLN A 131 2.18 12.71 -10.16
C GLN A 131 1.49 11.44 -10.67
N VAL A 132 1.01 10.60 -9.75
CA VAL A 132 0.44 9.27 -10.02
C VAL A 132 -0.85 9.06 -9.24
N ASP A 133 -1.61 8.00 -9.58
CA ASP A 133 -2.76 7.57 -8.80
C ASP A 133 -2.43 6.30 -8.03
N PHE A 134 -3.01 6.20 -6.83
CA PHE A 134 -2.93 5.03 -5.99
C PHE A 134 -4.27 4.31 -5.91
N THR A 135 -4.24 3.02 -5.71
CA THR A 135 -5.41 2.24 -5.28
C THR A 135 -5.82 2.63 -3.86
N ASP A 136 -6.93 2.07 -3.41
CA ASP A 136 -7.22 2.01 -1.98
C ASP A 136 -6.08 1.32 -1.24
N PRO A 137 -5.80 1.72 0.01
CA PRO A 137 -4.67 1.16 0.75
C PRO A 137 -4.80 -0.36 0.94
N TYR A 138 -3.70 -1.07 0.70
CA TYR A 138 -3.64 -2.50 0.98
C TYR A 138 -2.85 -2.82 2.25
N PHE A 139 -1.97 -1.93 2.71
CA PHE A 139 -1.15 -2.11 3.91
C PHE A 139 -1.07 -0.82 4.73
N THR A 140 -0.88 -0.96 6.05
CA THR A 140 -0.63 0.16 6.98
C THR A 140 0.71 -0.08 7.67
N ASN A 141 1.51 0.97 7.80
CA ASN A 141 2.86 0.91 8.31
C ASN A 141 3.11 1.93 9.43
N THR A 142 4.13 1.67 10.21
CA THR A 142 4.75 2.60 11.16
C THR A 142 6.26 2.63 10.91
N LEU A 143 6.93 3.70 11.32
CA LEU A 143 8.38 3.80 11.25
C LEU A 143 8.99 3.41 12.59
N VAL A 144 10.20 2.87 12.53
CA VAL A 144 10.97 2.46 13.71
C VAL A 144 12.44 2.86 13.56
N PHE A 145 13.10 3.09 14.70
CA PHE A 145 14.55 3.17 14.75
C PHE A 145 15.16 1.82 15.12
N LEU A 146 16.27 1.50 14.47
CA LEU A 146 17.13 0.37 14.81
C LEU A 146 18.48 0.87 15.29
N THR A 147 19.06 0.13 16.22
CA THR A 147 20.40 0.35 16.72
C THR A 147 21.04 -0.96 17.14
N LYS A 148 22.34 -0.94 17.39
CA LYS A 148 23.04 -2.10 17.97
C LYS A 148 22.46 -2.41 19.34
N GLN A 149 22.30 -3.69 19.67
CA GLN A 149 21.85 -4.12 21.01
C GLN A 149 22.74 -3.52 22.11
N GLY A 150 22.09 -2.99 23.17
CA GLY A 150 22.78 -2.36 24.28
C GLY A 150 23.35 -0.98 23.99
N SER A 151 23.07 -0.38 22.83
CA SER A 151 23.42 1.02 22.55
C SER A 151 22.82 1.96 23.61
N PRO A 152 23.58 2.97 24.10
CA PRO A 152 23.02 3.96 25.04
C PRO A 152 22.09 4.97 24.38
N ILE A 153 22.03 5.02 23.05
CA ILE A 153 21.23 5.99 22.30
C ILE A 153 19.75 5.74 22.55
N ASN A 154 19.02 6.80 22.93
CA ASN A 154 17.58 6.77 23.11
C ASN A 154 16.89 7.54 21.97
N PRO A 155 16.26 6.88 20.99
CA PRO A 155 15.56 7.56 19.87
C PRO A 155 14.28 8.31 20.31
N ASP A 156 13.82 8.14 21.54
CA ASP A 156 12.71 8.94 22.07
C ASP A 156 13.17 10.36 22.52
N ASP A 157 14.48 10.60 22.55
CA ASP A 157 15.07 11.91 22.81
C ASP A 157 15.55 12.53 21.47
N PRO A 158 14.86 13.58 20.98
CA PRO A 158 15.21 14.21 19.70
C PRO A 158 16.66 14.70 19.62
N ALA A 159 17.23 15.15 20.74
CA ALA A 159 18.61 15.64 20.78
C ALA A 159 19.63 14.52 20.49
N GLN A 160 19.32 13.30 20.87
CA GLN A 160 20.16 12.15 20.59
C GLN A 160 20.10 11.75 19.11
N ILE A 161 18.92 11.80 18.49
CA ILE A 161 18.81 11.58 17.04
C ILE A 161 19.62 12.66 16.29
N ASP A 162 19.43 13.94 16.64
CA ASP A 162 20.08 15.07 15.99
C ASP A 162 21.61 15.08 16.12
N SER A 163 22.18 14.38 17.09
CA SER A 163 23.61 14.29 17.35
C SER A 163 24.29 13.05 16.76
N HIS A 164 23.52 12.14 16.16
CA HIS A 164 24.03 10.88 15.62
C HIS A 164 23.84 10.76 14.12
N THR A 165 24.53 9.79 13.54
CA THR A 165 24.39 9.44 12.11
C THR A 165 23.27 8.41 11.94
N VAL A 166 22.34 8.70 11.03
CA VAL A 166 21.18 7.84 10.77
C VAL A 166 21.22 7.32 9.33
N ALA A 167 21.20 6.00 9.15
CA ALA A 167 21.03 5.38 7.84
C ALA A 167 19.56 5.35 7.45
N ALA A 168 19.27 5.56 6.17
CA ALA A 168 17.92 5.43 5.61
C ALA A 168 17.97 5.12 4.11
N GLN A 169 16.88 4.54 3.58
CA GLN A 169 16.68 4.47 2.14
C GLN A 169 16.20 5.84 1.63
N ARG A 170 16.86 6.37 0.60
CA ARG A 170 16.52 7.69 0.03
C ARG A 170 15.15 7.68 -0.64
N SER A 171 14.55 8.85 -0.76
CA SER A 171 13.26 9.05 -1.46
C SER A 171 12.09 8.29 -0.83
N THR A 172 12.17 7.96 0.47
CA THR A 172 11.13 7.26 1.24
C THR A 172 10.42 8.20 2.21
N LEU A 173 9.30 7.72 2.79
CA LEU A 173 8.61 8.44 3.86
C LEU A 173 9.50 8.57 5.12
N SER A 174 10.34 7.57 5.41
CA SER A 174 11.30 7.61 6.52
C SER A 174 12.27 8.79 6.38
N THR A 175 12.81 9.03 5.18
CA THR A 175 13.70 10.15 4.90
C THR A 175 12.98 11.49 5.03
N GLN A 176 11.78 11.61 4.44
CA GLN A 176 10.96 12.83 4.55
C GLN A 176 10.62 13.15 6.01
N TRP A 177 10.32 12.12 6.81
CA TRP A 177 10.07 12.29 8.24
C TRP A 177 11.31 12.79 8.98
N MET A 178 12.49 12.23 8.69
CA MET A 178 13.76 12.67 9.27
C MET A 178 14.09 14.11 8.90
N GLU A 179 14.01 14.48 7.63
CA GLU A 179 14.28 15.83 7.15
C GLU A 179 13.38 16.88 7.80
N LYS A 180 12.13 16.52 8.04
CA LYS A 180 11.14 17.40 8.67
C LYS A 180 11.33 17.53 10.19
N ASN A 181 11.58 16.43 10.89
CA ASN A 181 11.55 16.39 12.36
C ASN A 181 12.96 16.46 12.98
N HIS A 182 13.99 16.05 12.23
CA HIS A 182 15.39 15.98 12.67
C HIS A 182 16.33 16.60 11.61
N PRO A 183 16.15 17.88 11.25
CA PRO A 183 16.93 18.51 10.18
C PRO A 183 18.43 18.69 10.51
N LYS A 184 18.81 18.44 11.76
CA LYS A 184 20.22 18.49 12.20
C LYS A 184 20.89 17.12 12.17
N ALA A 185 20.13 16.04 12.09
CA ALA A 185 20.68 14.70 12.03
C ALA A 185 21.49 14.50 10.75
N LYS A 186 22.61 13.83 10.87
CA LYS A 186 23.40 13.43 9.70
C LYS A 186 22.80 12.19 9.07
N LEU A 187 22.28 12.32 7.84
CA LEU A 187 21.69 11.21 7.12
C LEU A 187 22.70 10.56 6.17
N ASN A 188 22.87 9.25 6.27
CA ASN A 188 23.49 8.41 5.25
C ASN A 188 22.39 7.76 4.42
N LEU A 189 22.22 8.21 3.18
CA LEU A 189 21.12 7.82 2.30
C LEU A 189 21.59 6.79 1.27
N TYR A 190 20.83 5.71 1.15
CA TYR A 190 21.08 4.58 0.25
C TYR A 190 19.94 4.41 -0.74
N GLU A 191 20.21 3.91 -1.93
CA GLU A 191 19.20 3.56 -2.91
C GLU A 191 18.38 2.36 -2.44
N GLY A 192 19.05 1.26 -2.10
CA GLY A 192 18.42 0.05 -1.62
C GLY A 192 18.46 -0.06 -0.10
N LEU A 193 17.38 -0.59 0.49
CA LEU A 193 17.24 -0.74 1.93
C LEU A 193 18.30 -1.70 2.52
N ASP A 194 18.65 -2.78 1.81
CA ASP A 194 19.70 -3.71 2.24
C ASP A 194 21.04 -3.00 2.47
N ASN A 195 21.37 -1.98 1.65
CA ASN A 195 22.60 -1.18 1.82
C ASN A 195 22.58 -0.33 3.10
N ALA A 196 21.39 0.21 3.46
CA ALA A 196 21.22 0.96 4.71
C ALA A 196 21.38 0.04 5.93
N PHE A 197 20.83 -1.19 5.89
CA PHE A 197 21.06 -2.19 6.93
C PHE A 197 22.53 -2.60 7.07
N MET A 198 23.23 -2.77 5.94
CA MET A 198 24.67 -3.08 5.94
C MET A 198 25.52 -1.93 6.47
N ASP A 199 25.09 -0.70 6.28
CA ASP A 199 25.76 0.50 6.84
C ASP A 199 25.65 0.51 8.37
N LEU A 200 24.45 0.30 8.91
CA LEU A 200 24.23 0.13 10.34
C LEU A 200 25.05 -1.04 10.90
N ALA A 201 25.05 -2.19 10.23
CA ALA A 201 25.77 -3.38 10.65
C ALA A 201 27.29 -3.16 10.69
N ALA A 202 27.82 -2.35 9.79
CA ALA A 202 29.24 -1.98 9.73
C ALA A 202 29.62 -0.86 10.72
N GLY A 203 28.66 -0.30 11.46
CA GLY A 203 28.89 0.78 12.41
C GLY A 203 29.26 2.14 11.76
N ARG A 204 28.92 2.33 10.48
CA ARG A 204 29.09 3.63 9.80
C ARG A 204 27.95 4.60 10.12
N SER A 205 26.80 4.08 10.51
CA SER A 205 25.71 4.82 11.13
C SER A 205 25.42 4.28 12.52
N ASP A 206 25.02 5.16 13.42
CA ASP A 206 24.70 4.85 14.81
C ASP A 206 23.27 4.30 14.95
N LEU A 207 22.39 4.82 14.11
CA LEU A 207 20.96 4.50 14.02
C LEU A 207 20.57 4.22 12.56
N MET A 208 19.46 3.56 12.39
CA MET A 208 18.75 3.47 11.13
C MET A 208 17.26 3.72 11.34
N ILE A 209 16.62 4.46 10.46
CA ILE A 209 15.16 4.57 10.39
C ILE A 209 14.65 3.73 9.24
N SER A 210 13.57 2.99 9.47
CA SER A 210 12.96 2.09 8.47
C SER A 210 11.49 1.87 8.77
N ASP A 211 10.77 1.36 7.79
CA ASP A 211 9.49 0.73 7.99
C ASP A 211 9.61 -0.45 8.95
N LYS A 212 8.60 -0.64 9.80
CA LYS A 212 8.63 -1.68 10.85
C LYS A 212 8.75 -3.09 10.29
N ALA A 213 8.04 -3.41 9.22
CA ALA A 213 8.04 -4.77 8.69
C ALA A 213 9.40 -5.20 8.12
N PRO A 214 10.10 -4.40 7.28
CA PRO A 214 11.48 -4.68 6.87
C PRO A 214 12.45 -4.73 8.04
N ALA A 215 12.34 -3.83 9.01
CA ALA A 215 13.16 -3.85 10.22
C ALA A 215 13.00 -5.17 10.99
N ALA A 216 11.76 -5.58 11.26
CA ALA A 216 11.45 -6.84 11.94
C ALA A 216 11.98 -8.05 11.16
N TYR A 217 11.82 -8.07 9.84
CA TYR A 217 12.37 -9.13 9.00
C TYR A 217 13.89 -9.19 9.11
N TRP A 218 14.58 -8.05 8.97
CA TRP A 218 16.04 -8.01 9.03
C TRP A 218 16.59 -8.53 10.38
N LEU A 219 15.93 -8.22 11.49
CA LEU A 219 16.32 -8.71 12.82
C LEU A 219 16.24 -10.25 12.96
N THR A 220 15.55 -10.95 12.07
CA THR A 220 15.55 -12.42 12.02
C THR A 220 16.79 -12.99 11.35
N THR A 221 17.53 -12.18 10.59
CA THR A 221 18.73 -12.61 9.86
C THR A 221 19.93 -12.79 10.79
N PRO A 222 20.94 -13.59 10.41
CA PRO A 222 22.15 -13.73 11.21
C PRO A 222 22.83 -12.39 11.55
N VAL A 223 22.86 -11.44 10.63
CA VAL A 223 23.45 -10.11 10.83
C VAL A 223 22.59 -9.27 11.76
N GLY A 224 21.27 -9.28 11.57
CA GLY A 224 20.33 -8.48 12.36
C GLY A 224 20.22 -8.90 13.83
N LYS A 225 20.62 -10.14 14.19
CA LYS A 225 20.55 -10.63 15.59
C LYS A 225 21.35 -9.81 16.60
N GLY A 226 22.31 -9.00 16.17
CA GLY A 226 23.07 -8.09 17.03
C GLY A 226 22.42 -6.71 17.21
N PHE A 227 21.21 -6.50 16.69
CA PHE A 227 20.51 -5.23 16.66
C PHE A 227 19.13 -5.34 17.28
N GLU A 228 18.50 -4.19 17.54
CA GLU A 228 17.17 -4.09 18.12
C GLU A 228 16.40 -2.90 17.57
N ILE A 229 15.08 -3.02 17.52
CA ILE A 229 14.21 -1.85 17.41
C ILE A 229 14.23 -1.15 18.75
N LYS A 230 14.47 0.15 18.76
CA LYS A 230 14.59 0.95 19.98
C LYS A 230 13.75 2.22 19.90
N GLY A 231 13.22 2.64 21.05
CA GLY A 231 12.27 3.74 21.14
C GLY A 231 10.85 3.34 20.75
N LYS A 232 9.98 4.33 20.66
CA LYS A 232 8.57 4.15 20.30
C LYS A 232 8.42 4.01 18.78
N GLU A 233 7.40 3.27 18.37
CA GLU A 233 6.96 3.28 17.00
C GLU A 233 6.45 4.67 16.63
N ILE A 234 6.78 5.13 15.45
CA ILE A 234 6.39 6.43 14.92
C ILE A 234 5.19 6.21 14.00
N ASP A 235 4.00 6.53 14.50
CA ASP A 235 2.78 6.51 13.70
C ASP A 235 2.69 7.81 12.89
N VAL A 236 2.88 7.69 11.59
CA VAL A 236 2.73 8.77 10.60
C VAL A 236 1.48 8.59 9.76
N ASN A 237 0.56 7.73 10.19
CA ASN A 237 -0.64 7.33 9.43
C ASN A 237 -0.29 6.83 8.02
N ASP A 238 0.82 6.12 7.89
CA ASP A 238 1.32 5.63 6.61
C ASP A 238 0.40 4.55 6.03
N LYS A 239 0.03 4.75 4.78
CA LYS A 239 -0.79 3.85 3.99
C LYS A 239 -0.05 3.53 2.70
N MET A 240 0.03 2.25 2.35
CA MET A 240 0.67 1.78 1.13
C MET A 240 -0.36 1.40 0.09
N GLY A 241 -0.14 1.78 -1.16
CA GLY A 241 -1.06 1.54 -2.27
C GLY A 241 -0.34 1.04 -3.53
N ILE A 242 -1.09 0.38 -4.41
CA ILE A 242 -0.63 0.02 -5.75
C ILE A 242 -0.73 1.28 -6.62
N ILE A 243 0.25 1.49 -7.49
CA ILE A 243 0.45 2.73 -8.22
C ILE A 243 0.18 2.51 -9.70
N VAL A 244 -0.59 3.43 -10.27
CA VAL A 244 -0.86 3.52 -11.70
C VAL A 244 -0.66 4.96 -12.17
N ARG A 245 -0.59 5.18 -13.50
CA ARG A 245 -0.55 6.55 -14.04
C ARG A 245 -1.82 7.31 -13.68
N LYS A 246 -1.73 8.63 -13.65
CA LYS A 246 -2.89 9.52 -13.44
C LYS A 246 -4.02 9.20 -14.41
N GLY A 247 -5.22 9.01 -13.85
CA GLY A 247 -6.44 8.73 -14.60
C GLY A 247 -6.50 7.31 -15.23
N ASP A 248 -5.55 6.42 -14.93
CA ASP A 248 -5.55 5.08 -15.48
C ASP A 248 -6.70 4.24 -14.89
N PRO A 249 -7.58 3.68 -15.72
CA PRO A 249 -8.72 2.87 -15.26
C PRO A 249 -8.31 1.59 -14.51
N LEU A 250 -7.07 1.12 -14.66
CA LEU A 250 -6.53 -0.02 -13.90
C LEU A 250 -6.71 0.17 -12.39
N ARG A 251 -6.64 1.40 -11.88
CA ARG A 251 -6.88 1.71 -10.47
C ARG A 251 -8.19 1.14 -9.97
N LEU A 252 -9.26 1.33 -10.72
CA LEU A 252 -10.60 0.86 -10.31
C LEU A 252 -10.71 -0.67 -10.36
N GLU A 253 -10.08 -1.30 -11.35
CA GLU A 253 -10.05 -2.76 -11.45
C GLU A 253 -9.26 -3.38 -10.29
N PHE A 254 -8.10 -2.80 -9.93
CA PHE A 254 -7.35 -3.23 -8.74
C PHE A 254 -8.15 -3.01 -7.46
N ASN A 255 -8.84 -1.89 -7.27
CA ASN A 255 -9.66 -1.65 -6.07
C ASN A 255 -10.76 -2.71 -5.91
N LYS A 256 -11.44 -3.08 -7.00
CA LYS A 256 -12.43 -4.19 -6.99
C LYS A 256 -11.80 -5.52 -6.59
N ALA A 257 -10.63 -5.83 -7.15
CA ALA A 257 -9.90 -7.04 -6.84
C ALA A 257 -9.42 -7.06 -5.38
N ILE A 258 -8.86 -5.95 -4.87
CA ILE A 258 -8.46 -5.79 -3.45
C ILE A 258 -9.65 -6.05 -2.52
N ALA A 259 -10.79 -5.41 -2.79
CA ALA A 259 -12.01 -5.61 -1.99
C ALA A 259 -12.46 -7.07 -1.99
N THR A 260 -12.40 -7.74 -3.15
CA THR A 260 -12.76 -9.16 -3.28
C THR A 260 -11.80 -10.06 -2.49
N LEU A 261 -10.48 -9.86 -2.60
CA LEU A 261 -9.49 -10.68 -1.89
C LEU A 261 -9.55 -10.47 -0.37
N LYS A 262 -9.88 -9.26 0.09
CA LYS A 262 -10.13 -8.98 1.51
C LYS A 262 -11.42 -9.68 1.99
N SER A 263 -12.50 -9.62 1.22
CA SER A 263 -13.78 -10.19 1.63
C SER A 263 -13.81 -11.72 1.64
N ASN A 264 -13.03 -12.39 0.79
CA ASN A 264 -12.97 -13.85 0.69
C ASN A 264 -11.83 -14.48 1.52
N GLY A 265 -11.07 -13.67 2.30
CA GLY A 265 -10.01 -14.13 3.19
C GLY A 265 -8.68 -14.46 2.48
N THR A 266 -8.57 -14.28 1.15
CA THR A 266 -7.32 -14.52 0.43
C THR A 266 -6.22 -13.54 0.86
N TYR A 267 -6.59 -12.27 1.05
CA TYR A 267 -5.66 -11.27 1.57
C TYR A 267 -5.11 -11.67 2.94
N ASP A 268 -5.97 -12.07 3.87
CA ASP A 268 -5.55 -12.45 5.22
C ASP A 268 -4.63 -13.68 5.22
N LYS A 269 -4.90 -14.64 4.33
CA LYS A 269 -4.03 -15.81 4.15
C LYS A 269 -2.62 -15.40 3.72
N ILE A 270 -2.50 -14.53 2.70
CA ILE A 270 -1.22 -14.03 2.21
C ILE A 270 -0.54 -13.17 3.29
N TYR A 271 -1.28 -12.25 3.94
CA TYR A 271 -0.76 -11.43 5.02
C TYR A 271 -0.17 -12.27 6.15
N ASN A 272 -0.90 -13.29 6.62
CA ASN A 272 -0.44 -14.16 7.70
C ASN A 272 0.79 -15.00 7.34
N GLN A 273 1.00 -15.31 6.08
CA GLN A 273 2.20 -16.01 5.61
C GLN A 273 3.48 -15.19 5.88
N TYR A 274 3.42 -13.86 5.77
CA TYR A 274 4.59 -12.99 5.89
C TYR A 274 4.67 -12.28 7.26
N PHE A 275 3.53 -12.02 7.90
CA PHE A 275 3.44 -11.18 9.10
C PHE A 275 2.76 -11.89 10.28
N GLY A 276 2.16 -13.05 10.10
CA GLY A 276 1.32 -13.74 11.10
C GLY A 276 2.04 -14.16 12.38
N SER A 277 3.36 -14.36 12.34
CA SER A 277 4.13 -14.72 13.54
C SER A 277 4.40 -13.54 14.50
N ALA A 278 4.22 -12.28 14.02
CA ALA A 278 4.44 -11.07 14.84
C ALA A 278 3.17 -10.55 15.51
N THR A 279 1.98 -10.92 14.98
CA THR A 279 0.71 -10.35 15.44
C THR A 279 0.08 -11.10 16.62
N THR A 280 0.49 -12.33 16.89
CA THR A 280 -0.10 -13.15 17.96
C THR A 280 0.25 -12.64 19.37
N THR A 281 1.30 -11.83 19.52
CA THR A 281 1.72 -11.28 20.82
C THR A 281 1.09 -9.92 21.15
N ALA A 282 0.65 -9.15 20.15
CA ALA A 282 0.06 -7.82 20.38
C ALA A 282 -1.47 -7.82 20.48
N ALA A 283 -2.16 -8.78 19.84
CA ALA A 283 -3.62 -8.88 19.87
C ALA A 283 -4.17 -9.58 21.11
N ALA A 284 -3.33 -10.32 21.88
CA ALA A 284 -3.75 -11.00 23.10
C ALA A 284 -3.80 -10.10 24.35
N SER A 285 -3.33 -8.83 24.27
CA SER A 285 -3.26 -7.93 25.42
C SER A 285 -4.38 -6.90 25.54
N SER A 286 -5.37 -6.89 24.64
CA SER A 286 -6.39 -5.82 24.66
C SER A 286 -7.85 -6.25 24.84
N VAL A 287 -8.15 -7.51 25.20
CA VAL A 287 -9.53 -7.92 25.57
C VAL A 287 -9.50 -8.77 26.84
N ALA A 288 -9.12 -8.16 27.98
CA ALA A 288 -9.55 -8.60 29.29
C ALA A 288 -10.64 -7.62 29.78
N VAL A 289 -11.84 -7.79 29.29
CA VAL A 289 -13.02 -7.18 29.93
C VAL A 289 -13.26 -7.93 31.22
N THR A 290 -12.88 -7.32 32.33
CA THR A 290 -13.18 -7.79 33.67
C THR A 290 -14.67 -7.63 33.92
N VAL A 291 -15.43 -8.71 33.77
CA VAL A 291 -16.80 -8.77 34.29
C VAL A 291 -16.71 -9.01 35.78
N SER A 292 -16.79 -7.92 36.57
CA SER A 292 -16.96 -8.00 38.04
C SER A 292 -18.38 -8.49 38.32
N SER A 293 -18.51 -9.76 38.65
CA SER A 293 -19.74 -10.32 39.23
C SER A 293 -19.83 -9.83 40.67
N THR A 294 -20.73 -8.88 40.94
CA THR A 294 -21.10 -8.48 42.30
C THR A 294 -21.99 -9.56 42.89
N THR A 295 -21.41 -10.43 43.74
CA THR A 295 -22.16 -11.39 44.52
C THR A 295 -22.72 -10.66 45.75
N THR A 296 -24.00 -10.39 45.75
CA THR A 296 -24.71 -9.84 46.93
C THR A 296 -24.89 -10.97 47.94
N THR A 297 -24.11 -10.96 49.01
CA THR A 297 -24.29 -11.87 50.16
C THR A 297 -25.34 -11.27 51.06
N THR A 298 -26.52 -11.87 51.10
CA THR A 298 -27.58 -11.56 52.06
C THR A 298 -27.23 -12.22 53.39
N THR A 299 -26.83 -11.42 54.39
CA THR A 299 -26.62 -11.90 55.78
C THR A 299 -27.96 -11.88 56.50
N THR A 300 -28.50 -13.06 56.77
CA THR A 300 -29.68 -13.24 57.65
C THR A 300 -29.20 -13.16 59.11
N VAL A 301 -29.65 -12.15 59.83
CA VAL A 301 -29.41 -12.03 61.28
C VAL A 301 -30.53 -12.82 62.00
N ALA A 302 -30.16 -13.91 62.65
CA ALA A 302 -31.04 -14.64 63.56
C ALA A 302 -31.04 -13.95 64.92
N SER A 303 -32.21 -13.48 65.31
CA SER A 303 -32.50 -12.97 66.66
C SER A 303 -32.78 -14.15 67.60
N THR A 304 -31.97 -14.28 68.66
CA THR A 304 -32.31 -15.13 69.81
C THR A 304 -32.51 -14.24 71.05
N SER A 305 -33.73 -14.30 71.51
CA SER A 305 -34.14 -13.76 72.84
C SER A 305 -33.73 -14.69 73.97
N LYS A 306 -33.04 -14.19 74.96
CA LYS A 306 -33.34 -14.33 76.36
C LYS A 306 -32.57 -13.31 77.19
#